data_7c4ceab510b7a7ca0feb613632722a6e
#
_entry.id   7c4ceab510b7a7ca0feb613632722a6e
#
_cell.length_a   1.000
_cell.length_b   1.000
_cell.length_c   1.000
_cell.angle_alpha   90.00
_cell.angle_beta   90.00
_cell.angle_gamma   90.00
#
_symmetry.space_group_name_H-M   'P 1'
#
loop_
_entity.id
_entity.type
_entity.pdbx_description
1 polymer ?
#
loop_
_entity_poly.entity_id
_entity_poly.type
_entity_poly.pdbx_seq_one_letter_code
_entity_poly.pdbx_strand_id
1 'polypeptide(L)'
;GSEMCIRDRTNNKELSDEAKRDLKIALITLKYTQSNSVCYVKDGQAIGIGAGQQSRIHCTRLAGNKADIWWLRQAPKVLGLQFVDGIKRADRDNAIDVYISDEYMDVLADGVWEKTFKVKPEVFTKEEQRAWLDKNTDVALGSDAFFPFGDNIERAKKSGVTVIAQPGGSIRDDNVIETCNKYNMCMSFTGIRLFHH
;
A
#
# COMPACT_ATOMS: atom_id res chain seq x y z
N GLY A 1 -13.92 -25.81 -5.35
CA GLY A 1 -13.30 -24.70 -4.73
C GLY A 1 -13.91 -24.40 -3.39
N SER A 2 -13.09 -24.33 -2.33
CA SER A 2 -13.58 -23.89 -1.03
C SER A 2 -13.96 -22.43 -1.13
N GLU A 3 -15.24 -22.12 -1.02
CA GLU A 3 -15.69 -20.77 -0.79
C GLU A 3 -15.11 -20.33 0.56
N MET A 4 -14.27 -19.29 0.56
CA MET A 4 -13.88 -18.65 1.81
C MET A 4 -15.14 -18.05 2.43
N CYS A 5 -15.53 -18.56 3.60
CA CYS A 5 -16.60 -17.96 4.38
C CYS A 5 -16.11 -16.61 4.90
N ILE A 6 -16.31 -15.56 4.12
CA ILE A 6 -16.01 -14.19 4.52
C ILE A 6 -17.19 -13.71 5.36
N ARG A 7 -16.91 -13.31 6.60
CA ARG A 7 -17.92 -12.72 7.49
C ARG A 7 -17.67 -11.24 7.60
N ASP A 8 -18.59 -10.45 7.02
CA ASP A 8 -18.55 -8.99 7.14
C ASP A 8 -18.78 -8.58 8.59
N ARG A 9 -17.91 -7.74 9.12
CA ARG A 9 -17.91 -7.31 10.51
C ARG A 9 -18.17 -5.81 10.70
N THR A 10 -18.11 -5.04 9.62
CA THR A 10 -18.31 -3.59 9.66
C THR A 10 -19.74 -3.21 9.26
N ASN A 11 -20.11 -1.95 9.54
CA ASN A 11 -21.40 -1.38 9.14
C ASN A 11 -21.54 -1.32 7.62
N ASN A 12 -20.46 -0.93 6.92
CA ASN A 12 -20.42 -1.00 5.47
C ASN A 12 -20.16 -2.45 5.04
N LYS A 13 -21.11 -3.03 4.34
CA LYS A 13 -21.03 -4.40 3.81
C LYS A 13 -20.97 -4.45 2.31
N GLU A 14 -20.78 -3.28 1.67
CA GLU A 14 -20.67 -3.20 0.22
C GLU A 14 -19.30 -3.68 -0.22
N LEU A 15 -19.31 -4.73 -1.02
CA LEU A 15 -18.10 -5.34 -1.55
C LEU A 15 -18.32 -5.63 -3.03
N SER A 16 -17.74 -4.77 -3.89
CA SER A 16 -17.82 -4.95 -5.33
C SER A 16 -17.11 -6.24 -5.78
N ASP A 17 -17.38 -6.69 -6.99
CA ASP A 17 -16.70 -7.85 -7.57
C ASP A 17 -15.18 -7.59 -7.71
N GLU A 18 -14.80 -6.38 -8.07
CA GLU A 18 -13.39 -5.94 -8.14
C GLU A 18 -12.73 -5.97 -6.76
N ALA A 19 -13.41 -5.51 -5.72
CA ALA A 19 -12.91 -5.55 -4.35
C ALA A 19 -12.74 -7.00 -3.87
N LYS A 20 -13.69 -7.89 -4.16
CA LYS A 20 -13.58 -9.32 -3.86
C LYS A 20 -12.38 -9.96 -4.55
N ARG A 21 -12.19 -9.66 -5.84
CA ARG A 21 -11.03 -10.12 -6.61
C ARG A 21 -9.74 -9.65 -5.96
N ASP A 22 -9.64 -8.39 -5.60
CA ASP A 22 -8.43 -7.81 -5.01
C ASP A 22 -8.13 -8.39 -3.63
N LEU A 23 -9.16 -8.61 -2.80
CA LEU A 23 -8.99 -9.30 -1.51
C LEU A 23 -8.50 -10.75 -1.70
N LYS A 24 -9.00 -11.46 -2.69
CA LYS A 24 -8.54 -12.82 -3.02
C LYS A 24 -7.07 -12.82 -3.42
N ILE A 25 -6.66 -11.86 -4.27
CA ILE A 25 -5.27 -11.70 -4.67
C ILE A 25 -4.37 -11.44 -3.46
N ALA A 26 -4.80 -10.56 -2.55
CA ALA A 26 -4.07 -10.28 -1.32
C ALA A 26 -3.87 -11.56 -0.49
N LEU A 27 -4.92 -12.33 -0.26
CA LEU A 27 -4.85 -13.55 0.56
C LEU A 27 -4.01 -14.65 -0.11
N ILE A 28 -4.12 -14.82 -1.42
CA ILE A 28 -3.28 -15.78 -2.17
C ILE A 28 -1.81 -15.39 -2.07
N THR A 29 -1.50 -14.11 -2.23
CA THR A 29 -0.14 -13.59 -2.09
C THR A 29 0.43 -13.89 -0.71
N LEU A 30 -0.37 -13.65 0.34
CA LEU A 30 0.06 -13.87 1.73
C LEU A 30 0.27 -15.34 2.07
N LYS A 31 -0.45 -16.24 1.42
CA LYS A 31 -0.26 -17.68 1.60
C LYS A 31 1.19 -18.12 1.30
N TYR A 32 1.85 -17.42 0.39
CA TYR A 32 3.22 -17.72 -0.04
C TYR A 32 4.24 -16.71 0.49
N THR A 33 3.85 -15.87 1.45
CA THR A 33 4.70 -14.80 1.99
C THR A 33 5.02 -15.06 3.46
N GLN A 34 6.28 -14.89 3.83
CA GLN A 34 6.73 -15.08 5.21
C GLN A 34 6.07 -14.09 6.17
N SER A 35 5.53 -14.58 7.27
CA SER A 35 4.92 -13.77 8.34
C SER A 35 5.95 -12.94 9.12
N ASN A 36 5.59 -11.84 9.73
CA ASN A 36 4.30 -11.14 9.59
C ASN A 36 4.20 -10.54 8.21
N SER A 37 3.06 -10.69 7.57
CA SER A 37 2.88 -10.16 6.24
C SER A 37 1.52 -9.51 6.04
N VAL A 38 1.51 -8.45 5.24
CA VAL A 38 0.32 -7.79 4.72
C VAL A 38 0.51 -7.48 3.24
N CYS A 39 -0.58 -7.37 2.51
CA CYS A 39 -0.55 -7.09 1.07
C CYS A 39 -1.63 -6.07 0.71
N TYR A 40 -1.19 -4.99 0.04
CA TYR A 40 -2.07 -4.00 -0.57
C TYR A 40 -2.25 -4.37 -2.04
N VAL A 41 -3.48 -4.37 -2.51
CA VAL A 41 -3.83 -4.72 -3.88
C VAL A 41 -4.72 -3.65 -4.49
N LYS A 42 -4.48 -3.29 -5.74
CA LYS A 42 -5.31 -2.39 -6.51
C LYS A 42 -5.37 -2.85 -7.96
N ASP A 43 -6.56 -2.80 -8.54
CA ASP A 43 -6.80 -3.10 -9.96
C ASP A 43 -6.19 -4.45 -10.38
N GLY A 44 -6.31 -5.46 -9.53
CA GLY A 44 -5.86 -6.81 -9.83
C GLY A 44 -4.37 -7.06 -9.65
N GLN A 45 -3.62 -6.16 -9.00
CA GLN A 45 -2.19 -6.35 -8.77
C GLN A 45 -1.78 -5.98 -7.35
N ALA A 46 -0.83 -6.73 -6.81
CA ALA A 46 -0.20 -6.40 -5.54
C ALA A 46 0.68 -5.16 -5.71
N ILE A 47 0.38 -4.11 -4.96
CA ILE A 47 1.10 -2.82 -5.07
C ILE A 47 2.04 -2.57 -3.89
N GLY A 48 1.89 -3.31 -2.80
CA GLY A 48 2.78 -3.23 -1.66
C GLY A 48 2.68 -4.48 -0.80
N ILE A 49 3.80 -5.15 -0.57
CA ILE A 49 3.89 -6.34 0.26
C ILE A 49 4.92 -6.09 1.36
N GLY A 50 4.51 -6.29 2.61
CA GLY A 50 5.41 -6.37 3.75
C GLY A 50 5.51 -7.81 4.21
N ALA A 51 6.72 -8.28 4.45
CA ALA A 51 7.00 -9.67 4.78
C ALA A 51 8.07 -9.79 5.86
N GLY A 52 8.00 -10.85 6.67
CA GLY A 52 9.04 -11.18 7.64
C GLY A 52 9.21 -10.15 8.77
N GLN A 53 8.22 -9.32 9.02
CA GLN A 53 8.31 -8.27 10.03
C GLN A 53 7.96 -8.79 11.43
N GLN A 54 8.59 -8.22 12.46
CA GLN A 54 8.38 -8.64 13.85
C GLN A 54 7.10 -8.09 14.44
N SER A 55 6.58 -6.96 13.95
CA SER A 55 5.33 -6.39 14.42
C SER A 55 4.36 -6.13 13.28
N ARG A 56 3.06 -6.26 13.58
CA ARG A 56 2.01 -6.03 12.60
C ARG A 56 2.00 -4.61 12.09
N ILE A 57 2.14 -3.63 12.95
CA ILE A 57 2.13 -2.21 12.54
C ILE A 57 3.32 -1.86 11.65
N HIS A 58 4.51 -2.38 11.93
CA HIS A 58 5.67 -2.20 11.06
C HIS A 58 5.43 -2.80 9.69
N CYS A 59 4.79 -3.97 9.65
CA CYS A 59 4.43 -4.64 8.40
C CYS A 59 3.46 -3.79 7.57
N THR A 60 2.42 -3.28 8.21
CA THR A 60 1.41 -2.43 7.57
C THR A 60 2.03 -1.13 7.04
N ARG A 61 2.96 -0.52 7.78
CA ARG A 61 3.70 0.67 7.33
C ARG A 61 4.61 0.36 6.15
N LEU A 62 5.39 -0.71 6.24
CA LEU A 62 6.32 -1.10 5.16
C LEU A 62 5.59 -1.36 3.86
N ALA A 63 4.55 -2.18 3.91
CA ALA A 63 3.73 -2.47 2.73
C ALA A 63 3.02 -1.22 2.21
N GLY A 64 2.50 -0.38 3.10
CA GLY A 64 1.86 0.89 2.75
C GLY A 64 2.82 1.87 2.10
N ASN A 65 4.06 1.96 2.57
CA ASN A 65 5.08 2.80 1.95
C ASN A 65 5.38 2.36 0.50
N LYS A 66 5.44 1.05 0.26
CA LYS A 66 5.61 0.50 -1.08
C LYS A 66 4.40 0.81 -1.98
N ALA A 67 3.19 0.65 -1.46
CA ALA A 67 1.96 1.01 -2.18
C ALA A 67 1.92 2.50 -2.51
N ASP A 68 2.34 3.35 -1.58
CA ASP A 68 2.43 4.80 -1.80
C ASP A 68 3.40 5.15 -2.92
N ILE A 69 4.58 4.54 -2.93
CA ILE A 69 5.58 4.74 -3.99
C ILE A 69 5.02 4.32 -5.35
N TRP A 70 4.34 3.17 -5.41
CA TRP A 70 3.69 2.71 -6.64
C TRP A 70 2.72 3.76 -7.20
N TRP A 71 1.93 4.41 -6.34
CA TRP A 71 1.00 5.45 -6.74
C TRP A 71 1.69 6.77 -7.08
N LEU A 72 2.69 7.17 -6.29
CA LEU A 72 3.48 8.40 -6.52
C LEU A 72 4.23 8.36 -7.85
N ARG A 73 4.69 7.19 -8.29
CA ARG A 73 5.36 7.02 -9.58
C ARG A 73 4.45 7.35 -10.77
N GLN A 74 3.14 7.40 -10.56
CA GLN A 74 2.14 7.75 -11.58
C GLN A 74 1.72 9.22 -11.53
N ALA A 75 2.26 10.00 -10.61
CA ALA A 75 1.96 11.42 -10.50
C ALA A 75 2.43 12.20 -11.74
N PRO A 76 1.70 13.26 -12.14
CA PRO A 76 2.09 14.07 -13.30
C PRO A 76 3.53 14.61 -13.22
N LYS A 77 4.00 15.02 -12.04
CA LYS A 77 5.38 15.48 -11.84
C LYS A 77 6.40 14.39 -12.14
N VAL A 78 6.11 13.14 -11.83
CA VAL A 78 7.00 12.01 -12.10
C VAL A 78 6.95 11.62 -13.58
N LEU A 79 5.74 11.53 -14.14
CA LEU A 79 5.55 11.20 -15.55
C LEU A 79 6.11 12.28 -16.48
N GLY A 80 6.18 13.53 -16.01
CA GLY A 80 6.72 14.67 -16.76
C GLY A 80 8.24 14.84 -16.66
N LEU A 81 8.95 13.99 -15.93
CA LEU A 81 10.41 14.05 -15.83
C LEU A 81 11.05 13.84 -17.21
N GLN A 82 11.98 14.73 -17.56
CA GLN A 82 12.70 14.69 -18.84
C GLN A 82 14.11 14.18 -18.60
N PHE A 83 14.36 12.94 -18.98
CA PHE A 83 15.66 12.30 -18.82
C PHE A 83 16.57 12.58 -19.99
N VAL A 84 17.89 12.57 -19.74
CA VAL A 84 18.90 12.70 -20.80
C VAL A 84 18.77 11.55 -21.80
N ASP A 85 19.14 11.82 -23.05
CA ASP A 85 19.12 10.80 -24.12
C ASP A 85 20.05 9.65 -23.78
N GLY A 86 19.59 8.42 -24.03
CA GLY A 86 20.38 7.22 -23.82
C GLY A 86 20.49 6.77 -22.36
N ILE A 87 19.73 7.38 -21.43
CA ILE A 87 19.71 6.90 -20.04
C ILE A 87 19.28 5.44 -19.97
N LYS A 88 19.98 4.64 -19.19
CA LYS A 88 19.63 3.24 -18.98
C LYS A 88 18.40 3.13 -18.08
N ARG A 89 17.58 2.10 -18.33
CA ARG A 89 16.35 1.87 -17.56
C ARG A 89 16.60 1.81 -16.05
N ALA A 90 17.65 1.12 -15.62
CA ALA A 90 18.00 1.00 -14.21
C ALA A 90 18.32 2.37 -13.58
N ASP A 91 19.05 3.21 -14.28
CA ASP A 91 19.41 4.55 -13.81
C ASP A 91 18.18 5.46 -13.75
N ARG A 92 17.30 5.35 -14.74
CA ARG A 92 16.02 6.07 -14.75
C ARG A 92 15.15 5.66 -13.57
N ASP A 93 14.96 4.37 -13.34
CA ASP A 93 14.12 3.86 -12.25
C ASP A 93 14.68 4.28 -10.90
N ASN A 94 16.00 4.20 -10.72
CA ASN A 94 16.66 4.67 -9.50
C ASN A 94 16.48 6.18 -9.28
N ALA A 95 16.63 6.96 -10.32
CA ALA A 95 16.43 8.42 -10.24
C ALA A 95 15.00 8.77 -9.83
N ILE A 96 14.01 8.05 -10.32
CA ILE A 96 12.60 8.26 -9.93
C ILE A 96 12.42 7.95 -8.43
N ASP A 97 12.96 6.84 -7.95
CA ASP A 97 12.85 6.46 -6.54
C ASP A 97 13.50 7.50 -5.62
N VAL A 98 14.68 7.99 -5.99
CA VAL A 98 15.40 9.04 -5.23
C VAL A 98 14.61 10.36 -5.29
N TYR A 99 14.10 10.75 -6.46
CA TYR A 99 13.32 11.97 -6.66
C TYR A 99 12.09 12.03 -5.75
N ILE A 100 11.41 10.90 -5.55
CA ILE A 100 10.23 10.79 -4.69
C ILE A 100 10.62 10.79 -3.21
N SER A 101 11.81 10.31 -2.88
CA SER A 101 12.28 10.13 -1.49
C SER A 101 12.69 11.44 -0.82
N ASP A 102 12.99 11.36 0.47
CA ASP A 102 13.54 12.49 1.22
C ASP A 102 14.97 12.87 0.78
N GLU A 103 15.63 11.99 0.05
CA GLU A 103 16.99 12.18 -0.46
C GLU A 103 17.01 12.76 -1.89
N TYR A 104 15.96 13.46 -2.28
CA TYR A 104 15.80 13.98 -3.64
C TYR A 104 16.94 14.90 -4.09
N MET A 105 17.63 15.56 -3.16
CA MET A 105 18.78 16.40 -3.52
C MET A 105 19.95 15.58 -4.10
N ASP A 106 20.00 14.28 -3.88
CA ASP A 106 21.01 13.41 -4.47
C ASP A 106 20.89 13.35 -6.01
N VAL A 107 19.74 13.72 -6.57
CA VAL A 107 19.52 13.81 -8.02
C VAL A 107 19.18 15.23 -8.50
N LEU A 108 18.88 16.17 -7.60
CA LEU A 108 18.48 17.54 -7.95
C LEU A 108 19.52 18.62 -7.65
N ALA A 109 20.59 18.29 -6.91
CA ALA A 109 21.62 19.26 -6.58
C ALA A 109 22.28 19.85 -7.84
N ASP A 110 22.68 21.11 -7.77
CA ASP A 110 23.41 21.77 -8.86
C ASP A 110 24.70 21.00 -9.16
N GLY A 111 24.98 20.80 -10.44
CA GLY A 111 26.11 19.98 -10.90
C GLY A 111 25.85 18.47 -10.89
N VAL A 112 24.71 18.04 -10.38
CA VAL A 112 24.31 16.62 -10.34
C VAL A 112 23.14 16.34 -11.27
N TRP A 113 22.11 17.19 -11.24
CA TRP A 113 20.88 16.94 -12.02
C TRP A 113 21.13 16.84 -13.53
N GLU A 114 22.13 17.54 -14.06
CA GLU A 114 22.45 17.57 -15.49
C GLU A 114 22.88 16.19 -16.02
N LYS A 115 23.35 15.31 -15.15
CA LYS A 115 23.73 13.94 -15.52
C LYS A 115 22.52 13.04 -15.79
N THR A 116 21.37 13.42 -15.28
CA THR A 116 20.16 12.58 -15.31
C THR A 116 19.04 13.23 -16.11
N PHE A 117 18.87 14.55 -16.01
CA PHE A 117 17.72 15.26 -16.58
C PHE A 117 18.15 16.27 -17.65
N LYS A 118 17.30 16.43 -18.68
CA LYS A 118 17.45 17.50 -19.68
C LYS A 118 17.10 18.86 -19.11
N VAL A 119 16.12 18.91 -18.24
CA VAL A 119 15.61 20.09 -17.56
C VAL A 119 15.60 19.80 -16.08
N LYS A 120 16.06 20.73 -15.26
CA LYS A 120 16.05 20.56 -13.80
C LYS A 120 14.61 20.43 -13.32
N PRO A 121 14.24 19.28 -12.73
CA PRO A 121 12.90 19.11 -12.18
C PRO A 121 12.68 20.00 -10.96
N GLU A 122 11.43 20.42 -10.77
CA GLU A 122 11.00 20.98 -9.50
C GLU A 122 10.90 19.89 -8.44
N VAL A 123 11.10 20.24 -7.19
CA VAL A 123 10.93 19.30 -6.06
C VAL A 123 9.50 18.80 -6.01
N PHE A 124 9.33 17.51 -5.83
CA PHE A 124 8.03 16.91 -5.53
C PHE A 124 7.81 17.00 -4.02
N THR A 125 7.17 18.07 -3.57
CA THR A 125 7.04 18.36 -2.14
C THR A 125 6.16 17.34 -1.41
N LYS A 126 6.34 17.22 -0.10
CA LYS A 126 5.51 16.34 0.73
C LYS A 126 4.03 16.70 0.65
N GLU A 127 3.70 17.99 0.56
CA GLU A 127 2.32 18.46 0.40
C GLU A 127 1.72 17.99 -0.93
N GLU A 128 2.47 18.12 -2.02
CA GLU A 128 2.06 17.65 -3.34
C GLU A 128 1.91 16.13 -3.38
N GLN A 129 2.84 15.41 -2.74
CA GLN A 129 2.76 13.95 -2.61
C GLN A 129 1.52 13.54 -1.82
N ARG A 130 1.23 14.20 -0.69
CA ARG A 130 0.03 13.91 0.10
C ARG A 130 -1.25 14.15 -0.71
N ALA A 131 -1.31 15.25 -1.45
CA ALA A 131 -2.46 15.56 -2.29
C ALA A 131 -2.68 14.49 -3.37
N TRP A 132 -1.61 13.95 -3.95
CA TRP A 132 -1.70 12.86 -4.94
C TRP A 132 -2.10 11.54 -4.30
N LEU A 133 -1.53 11.22 -3.13
CA LEU A 133 -1.89 10.01 -2.37
C LEU A 133 -3.36 10.01 -1.97
N ASP A 134 -3.92 11.16 -1.61
CA ASP A 134 -5.33 11.30 -1.24
C ASP A 134 -6.30 11.01 -2.40
N LYS A 135 -5.81 11.02 -3.63
CA LYS A 135 -6.61 10.62 -4.81
C LYS A 135 -6.65 9.10 -5.02
N ASN A 136 -5.78 8.36 -4.35
CA ASN A 136 -5.81 6.90 -4.42
C ASN A 136 -6.93 6.37 -3.54
N THR A 137 -7.76 5.49 -4.08
CA THR A 137 -8.89 4.88 -3.38
C THR A 137 -9.11 3.46 -3.91
N ASP A 138 -10.05 2.74 -3.30
CA ASP A 138 -10.41 1.37 -3.70
C ASP A 138 -9.24 0.38 -3.63
N VAL A 139 -8.33 0.63 -2.68
CA VAL A 139 -7.24 -0.29 -2.36
C VAL A 139 -7.74 -1.35 -1.40
N ALA A 140 -7.41 -2.61 -1.67
CA ALA A 140 -7.71 -3.73 -0.79
C ALA A 140 -6.49 -4.06 0.07
N LEU A 141 -6.71 -4.43 1.32
CA LEU A 141 -5.68 -4.85 2.25
C LEU A 141 -5.98 -6.24 2.80
N GLY A 142 -5.04 -7.15 2.68
CA GLY A 142 -5.08 -8.46 3.34
C GLY A 142 -4.02 -8.57 4.41
N SER A 143 -4.32 -9.31 5.47
CA SER A 143 -3.38 -9.62 6.55
C SER A 143 -3.37 -11.12 6.84
N ASP A 144 -2.17 -11.68 7.07
CA ASP A 144 -1.99 -13.11 7.36
C ASP A 144 -2.38 -13.49 8.80
N ALA A 145 -2.53 -12.51 9.69
CA ALA A 145 -3.04 -12.67 11.04
C ALA A 145 -3.88 -11.46 11.43
N PHE A 146 -4.51 -11.49 12.60
CA PHE A 146 -5.37 -10.39 13.06
C PHE A 146 -4.58 -9.09 13.24
N PHE A 147 -5.26 -7.96 13.05
CA PHE A 147 -4.75 -6.67 13.46
C PHE A 147 -4.95 -6.49 14.97
N PRO A 148 -3.88 -6.20 15.73
CA PRO A 148 -4.00 -6.05 17.18
C PRO A 148 -4.69 -4.77 17.61
N PHE A 149 -4.58 -3.70 16.82
CA PHE A 149 -5.11 -2.36 17.15
C PHE A 149 -5.57 -1.63 15.90
N GLY A 150 -6.41 -0.60 16.11
CA GLY A 150 -6.92 0.25 15.05
C GLY A 150 -5.87 1.14 14.37
N ASP A 151 -4.66 1.28 14.93
CA ASP A 151 -3.56 2.03 14.30
C ASP A 151 -3.17 1.46 12.93
N ASN A 152 -3.30 0.14 12.73
CA ASN A 152 -3.12 -0.49 11.43
C ASN A 152 -4.13 0.04 10.41
N ILE A 153 -5.37 0.24 10.83
CA ILE A 153 -6.46 0.74 9.99
C ILE A 153 -6.21 2.21 9.66
N GLU A 154 -5.79 3.02 10.65
CA GLU A 154 -5.42 4.42 10.43
C GLU A 154 -4.29 4.53 9.39
N ARG A 155 -3.29 3.66 9.47
CA ARG A 155 -2.22 3.64 8.47
C ARG A 155 -2.73 3.23 7.08
N ALA A 156 -3.57 2.21 7.01
CA ALA A 156 -4.14 1.73 5.75
C ALA A 156 -4.96 2.81 5.05
N LYS A 157 -5.72 3.60 5.83
CA LYS A 157 -6.52 4.71 5.31
C LYS A 157 -5.67 5.71 4.51
N LYS A 158 -4.47 6.00 4.97
CA LYS A 158 -3.56 6.95 4.30
C LYS A 158 -3.10 6.48 2.92
N SER A 159 -3.18 5.18 2.64
CA SER A 159 -2.82 4.58 1.35
C SER A 159 -4.03 4.24 0.48
N GLY A 160 -5.21 4.73 0.82
CA GLY A 160 -6.42 4.59 0.00
C GLY A 160 -7.21 3.30 0.23
N VAL A 161 -6.94 2.57 1.30
CA VAL A 161 -7.65 1.31 1.61
C VAL A 161 -9.11 1.58 1.94
N THR A 162 -9.99 0.81 1.33
CA THR A 162 -11.44 0.84 1.56
C THR A 162 -12.01 -0.51 1.95
N VAL A 163 -11.31 -1.59 1.64
CA VAL A 163 -11.74 -2.96 1.96
C VAL A 163 -10.59 -3.76 2.57
N ILE A 164 -10.91 -4.58 3.58
CA ILE A 164 -9.92 -5.31 4.36
C ILE A 164 -10.37 -6.74 4.58
N ALA A 165 -9.43 -7.69 4.49
CA ALA A 165 -9.62 -9.06 4.90
C ALA A 165 -8.56 -9.46 5.93
N GLN A 166 -8.98 -10.01 7.05
CA GLN A 166 -8.12 -10.52 8.11
C GLN A 166 -8.78 -11.72 8.83
N PRO A 167 -8.01 -12.55 9.54
CA PRO A 167 -8.60 -13.70 10.24
C PRO A 167 -9.56 -13.36 11.38
N GLY A 168 -9.34 -12.24 12.09
CA GLY A 168 -10.00 -11.97 13.36
C GLY A 168 -9.40 -12.75 14.53
N GLY A 169 -9.96 -12.60 15.71
CA GLY A 169 -9.56 -13.35 16.92
C GLY A 169 -8.72 -12.56 17.91
N SER A 170 -8.54 -11.26 17.70
CA SER A 170 -7.93 -10.39 18.71
C SER A 170 -8.94 -10.02 19.78
N ILE A 171 -8.48 -9.86 21.02
CA ILE A 171 -9.31 -9.27 22.09
C ILE A 171 -9.67 -7.80 21.83
N ARG A 172 -9.01 -7.19 20.86
CA ARG A 172 -9.21 -5.79 20.41
C ARG A 172 -9.93 -5.71 19.08
N ASP A 173 -10.60 -6.76 18.61
CA ASP A 173 -11.36 -6.77 17.37
C ASP A 173 -12.39 -5.63 17.33
N ASP A 174 -13.04 -5.32 18.47
CA ASP A 174 -14.00 -4.21 18.56
C ASP A 174 -13.37 -2.86 18.22
N ASN A 175 -12.16 -2.59 18.69
CA ASN A 175 -11.41 -1.37 18.36
C ASN A 175 -11.06 -1.30 16.88
N VAL A 176 -10.67 -2.41 16.30
CA VAL A 176 -10.35 -2.51 14.87
C VAL A 176 -11.60 -2.27 14.02
N ILE A 177 -12.71 -2.90 14.37
CA ILE A 177 -14.01 -2.72 13.71
C ILE A 177 -14.49 -1.28 13.81
N GLU A 178 -14.41 -0.68 14.99
CA GLU A 178 -14.80 0.72 15.23
C GLU A 178 -13.99 1.68 14.34
N THR A 179 -12.68 1.47 14.23
CA THR A 179 -11.82 2.29 13.37
C THR A 179 -12.20 2.15 11.90
N CYS A 180 -12.51 0.93 11.43
CA CYS A 180 -13.02 0.72 10.08
C CYS A 180 -14.35 1.45 9.85
N ASN A 181 -15.26 1.39 10.80
CA ASN A 181 -16.55 2.09 10.71
C ASN A 181 -16.39 3.61 10.65
N LYS A 182 -15.42 4.17 11.38
CA LYS A 182 -15.08 5.59 11.33
C LYS A 182 -14.78 6.07 9.91
N TYR A 183 -14.15 5.22 9.09
CA TYR A 183 -13.76 5.53 7.72
C TYR A 183 -14.68 4.90 6.66
N ASN A 184 -15.80 4.33 7.09
CA ASN A 184 -16.74 3.64 6.20
C ASN A 184 -16.09 2.51 5.38
N MET A 185 -15.11 1.83 5.95
CA MET A 185 -14.46 0.68 5.33
C MET A 185 -15.30 -0.58 5.48
N CYS A 186 -15.20 -1.48 4.51
CA CYS A 186 -15.73 -2.83 4.61
C CYS A 186 -14.62 -3.78 5.08
N MET A 187 -14.80 -4.45 6.20
CA MET A 187 -13.83 -5.44 6.71
C MET A 187 -14.51 -6.77 6.91
N SER A 188 -13.85 -7.81 6.44
CA SER A 188 -14.31 -9.20 6.52
C SER A 188 -13.35 -10.03 7.34
N PHE A 189 -13.88 -10.90 8.20
CA PHE A 189 -13.10 -11.91 8.91
C PHE A 189 -13.14 -13.20 8.11
N THR A 190 -11.95 -13.68 7.73
CA THR A 190 -11.82 -14.94 6.98
C THR A 190 -11.88 -16.18 7.86
N GLY A 191 -11.55 -16.04 9.15
CA GLY A 191 -11.40 -17.17 10.07
C GLY A 191 -10.20 -18.06 9.74
N ILE A 192 -9.39 -17.69 8.72
CA ILE A 192 -8.24 -18.48 8.28
C ILE A 192 -6.97 -17.68 8.58
N ARG A 193 -6.17 -18.23 9.48
CA ARG A 193 -4.85 -17.68 9.79
C ARG A 193 -3.83 -18.23 8.79
N LEU A 194 -3.22 -17.32 8.01
CA LEU A 194 -2.18 -17.66 7.03
C LEU A 194 -0.77 -17.49 7.60
N PHE A 195 -0.67 -17.27 8.90
CA PHE A 195 0.57 -17.00 9.61
C PHE A 195 1.51 -18.21 9.55
N HIS A 196 2.73 -17.99 9.09
CA HIS A 196 3.79 -18.99 9.04
C HIS A 196 5.17 -18.34 8.94
N HIS A 197 6.14 -19.05 9.39
CA HIS A 197 7.54 -18.65 9.32
C HIS A 197 8.35 -19.47 8.33
#